data_2b6283f4fbc7559a9a8e7bc00939569d
#
_entry.id   2b6283f4fbc7559a9a8e7bc00939569d
#
_cell.length_a   1.000
_cell.length_b   1.000
_cell.length_c   1.000
_cell.angle_alpha   90.00
_cell.angle_beta   90.00
_cell.angle_gamma   90.00
#
_symmetry.space_group_name_H-M   'P 1'
#
loop_
_entity.id
_entity.type
_entity.pdbx_description
1 polymer ?
#
loop_
_entity_poly.entity_id
_entity_poly.type
_entity_poly.pdbx_seq_one_letter_code
_entity_poly.pdbx_strand_id
1 'polypeptide(L)'
;MVTIITLSLLLLSVSLSLGGGLYEVLIVYPNWKYNVEPHTLRAKLESSGQMNSGKRFWPLVSPAQGLLSIINIILAWNYTGEAHNYWLAAAITIFVNRLITFAYFIPEMLRKIMQPEQVEATRLQAIVRRWTALSPWRLLPEIVSWGLLIAALIRLR
;
A
#
# COMPACT_ATOMS: atom_id res chain seq x y z
N MET A 1 -18.43 -19.22 9.34
CA MET A 1 -17.06 -19.28 9.87
C MET A 1 -16.01 -18.78 8.85
N VAL A 2 -15.95 -19.32 7.63
CA VAL A 2 -15.01 -18.88 6.57
C VAL A 2 -15.10 -17.38 6.30
N THR A 3 -16.31 -16.83 6.18
CA THR A 3 -16.59 -15.42 5.93
C THR A 3 -15.93 -14.48 6.98
N ILE A 4 -16.11 -14.78 8.25
CA ILE A 4 -15.52 -13.99 9.34
C ILE A 4 -13.99 -14.06 9.28
N ILE A 5 -13.43 -15.23 9.05
CA ILE A 5 -11.97 -15.42 8.98
C ILE A 5 -11.37 -14.63 7.83
N THR A 6 -11.92 -14.74 6.62
CA THR A 6 -11.37 -14.07 5.43
C THR A 6 -11.49 -12.55 5.53
N LEU A 7 -12.61 -12.04 6.06
CA LEU A 7 -12.83 -10.61 6.29
C LEU A 7 -11.88 -10.08 7.37
N SER A 8 -11.67 -10.84 8.46
CA SER A 8 -10.72 -10.48 9.52
C SER A 8 -9.27 -10.48 9.01
N LEU A 9 -8.90 -11.44 8.15
CA LEU A 9 -7.57 -11.46 7.52
C LEU A 9 -7.37 -10.28 6.58
N LEU A 10 -8.41 -9.89 5.83
CA LEU A 10 -8.34 -8.70 5.00
C LEU A 10 -8.19 -7.43 5.86
N LEU A 11 -8.96 -7.30 6.94
CA LEU A 11 -8.84 -6.17 7.88
C LEU A 11 -7.44 -6.10 8.50
N LEU A 12 -6.89 -7.24 8.93
CA LEU A 12 -5.53 -7.31 9.46
C LEU A 12 -4.50 -6.85 8.42
N SER A 13 -4.63 -7.32 7.17
CA SER A 13 -3.70 -6.93 6.08
C SER A 13 -3.76 -5.43 5.77
N VAL A 14 -4.96 -4.84 5.81
CA VAL A 14 -5.16 -3.39 5.63
C VAL A 14 -4.53 -2.63 6.81
N SER A 15 -4.72 -3.09 8.04
CA SER A 15 -4.11 -2.47 9.23
C SER A 15 -2.58 -2.47 9.17
N LEU A 16 -1.97 -3.59 8.74
CA LEU A 16 -0.52 -3.70 8.55
C LEU A 16 -0.02 -2.75 7.44
N SER A 17 -0.72 -2.71 6.30
CA SER A 17 -0.37 -1.82 5.19
C SER A 17 -0.51 -0.36 5.57
N LEU A 18 -1.59 0.02 6.25
CA LEU A 18 -1.85 1.38 6.73
C LEU A 18 -0.79 1.82 7.74
N GLY A 19 -0.47 0.99 8.72
CA GLY A 19 0.58 1.26 9.71
C GLY A 19 1.96 1.42 9.08
N GLY A 20 2.33 0.49 8.18
CA GLY A 20 3.59 0.56 7.42
C GLY A 20 3.67 1.81 6.53
N GLY A 21 2.59 2.13 5.83
CA GLY A 21 2.51 3.31 4.97
C GLY A 21 2.57 4.63 5.76
N LEU A 22 1.89 4.73 6.89
CA LEU A 22 1.98 5.89 7.79
C LEU A 22 3.40 6.06 8.33
N TYR A 23 4.03 4.98 8.79
CA TYR A 23 5.42 5.01 9.25
C TYR A 23 6.36 5.51 8.15
N GLU A 24 6.24 5.00 6.93
CA GLU A 24 7.08 5.47 5.82
C GLU A 24 6.86 6.96 5.52
N VAL A 25 5.62 7.42 5.44
CA VAL A 25 5.29 8.82 5.13
C VAL A 25 5.80 9.78 6.19
N LEU A 26 5.64 9.43 7.48
CA LEU A 26 5.96 10.32 8.58
C LEU A 26 7.44 10.27 8.99
N ILE A 27 8.05 9.09 8.92
CA ILE A 27 9.38 8.85 9.48
C ILE A 27 10.43 8.60 8.39
N VAL A 28 10.13 7.74 7.41
CA VAL A 28 11.15 7.29 6.45
C VAL A 28 11.37 8.29 5.32
N TYR A 29 10.30 8.77 4.67
CA TYR A 29 10.41 9.68 3.52
C TYR A 29 11.11 11.01 3.84
N PRO A 30 10.89 11.66 5.00
CA PRO A 30 11.60 12.90 5.33
C PRO A 30 13.11 12.78 5.29
N ASN A 31 13.66 11.58 5.56
CA ASN A 31 15.11 11.37 5.63
C ASN A 31 15.80 11.28 4.25
N TRP A 32 15.06 11.03 3.15
CA TRP A 32 15.66 10.85 1.84
C TRP A 32 15.03 11.67 0.69
N LYS A 33 13.82 12.20 0.86
CA LYS A 33 13.11 12.90 -0.22
C LYS A 33 13.67 14.30 -0.57
N TYR A 34 14.52 14.87 0.28
CA TYR A 34 15.10 16.18 0.05
C TYR A 34 16.56 16.08 -0.39
N ASN A 35 17.03 17.09 -1.15
CA ASN A 35 18.40 17.17 -1.68
C ASN A 35 18.78 15.86 -2.38
N VAL A 36 17.99 15.49 -3.39
CA VAL A 36 18.11 14.23 -4.11
C VAL A 36 19.25 14.34 -5.13
N GLU A 37 20.32 13.58 -4.88
CA GLU A 37 21.46 13.44 -5.80
C GLU A 37 21.73 11.94 -6.01
N PRO A 38 22.05 11.49 -7.24
CA PRO A 38 22.19 10.07 -7.53
C PRO A 38 23.16 9.33 -6.63
N HIS A 39 24.35 9.92 -6.37
CA HIS A 39 25.41 9.30 -5.59
C HIS A 39 25.16 9.29 -4.06
N THR A 40 24.28 10.17 -3.54
CA THR A 40 23.93 10.21 -2.11
C THR A 40 22.60 9.53 -1.80
N LEU A 41 21.68 9.46 -2.78
CA LEU A 41 20.33 8.94 -2.55
C LEU A 41 20.34 7.50 -2.06
N ARG A 42 21.18 6.65 -2.62
CA ARG A 42 21.27 5.24 -2.22
C ARG A 42 21.62 5.10 -0.74
N ALA A 43 22.65 5.82 -0.27
CA ALA A 43 23.03 5.81 1.14
C ALA A 43 21.90 6.33 2.05
N LYS A 44 21.14 7.35 1.62
CA LYS A 44 19.98 7.86 2.35
C LYS A 44 18.85 6.83 2.41
N LEU A 45 18.57 6.10 1.33
CA LEU A 45 17.56 5.03 1.31
C LEU A 45 17.94 3.86 2.23
N GLU A 46 19.23 3.51 2.29
CA GLU A 46 19.75 2.48 3.18
C GLU A 46 19.66 2.91 4.64
N SER A 47 20.17 4.11 4.99
CA SER A 47 20.18 4.63 6.35
C SER A 47 18.79 4.92 6.93
N SER A 48 17.83 5.31 6.08
CA SER A 48 16.44 5.55 6.47
C SER A 48 15.61 4.27 6.65
N GLY A 49 16.13 3.10 6.26
CA GLY A 49 15.40 1.84 6.28
C GLY A 49 14.49 1.60 5.06
N GLN A 50 14.41 2.55 4.10
CA GLN A 50 13.55 2.40 2.91
C GLN A 50 13.90 1.16 2.07
N MET A 51 15.21 0.86 1.93
CA MET A 51 15.65 -0.33 1.20
C MET A 51 15.19 -1.62 1.88
N ASN A 52 15.19 -1.65 3.22
CA ASN A 52 14.74 -2.81 3.98
C ASN A 52 13.23 -3.00 3.91
N SER A 53 12.44 -1.94 4.07
CA SER A 53 10.98 -2.02 3.93
C SER A 53 10.58 -2.46 2.53
N GLY A 54 11.22 -1.92 1.49
CA GLY A 54 10.96 -2.29 0.10
C GLY A 54 11.34 -3.73 -0.25
N LYS A 55 12.32 -4.33 0.43
CA LYS A 55 12.80 -5.71 0.17
C LYS A 55 12.17 -6.77 1.07
N ARG A 56 11.72 -6.43 2.26
CA ARG A 56 11.27 -7.41 3.26
C ARG A 56 9.81 -7.27 3.66
N PHE A 57 9.32 -6.05 3.84
CA PHE A 57 7.95 -5.82 4.31
C PHE A 57 6.95 -5.80 3.14
N TRP A 58 7.14 -4.91 2.17
CA TRP A 58 6.18 -4.72 1.09
C TRP A 58 6.00 -5.92 0.15
N PRO A 59 7.02 -6.74 -0.15
CA PRO A 59 6.85 -7.95 -0.95
C PRO A 59 5.96 -9.02 -0.30
N LEU A 60 5.78 -8.97 1.00
CA LEU A 60 4.85 -9.85 1.73
C LEU A 60 3.45 -9.22 1.81
N VAL A 61 3.38 -7.97 2.29
CA VAL A 61 2.10 -7.32 2.61
C VAL A 61 1.30 -7.00 1.35
N SER A 62 1.91 -6.43 0.32
CA SER A 62 1.18 -5.97 -0.87
C SER A 62 0.56 -7.11 -1.69
N PRO A 63 1.27 -8.22 -2.02
CA PRO A 63 0.65 -9.35 -2.71
C PRO A 63 -0.38 -10.08 -1.85
N ALA A 64 -0.11 -10.27 -0.56
CA ALA A 64 -1.07 -10.90 0.34
C ALA A 64 -2.38 -10.10 0.42
N GLN A 65 -2.30 -8.78 0.55
CA GLN A 65 -3.47 -7.91 0.55
C GLN A 65 -4.21 -7.93 -0.80
N GLY A 66 -3.48 -7.96 -1.92
CA GLY A 66 -4.07 -8.10 -3.25
C GLY A 66 -4.85 -9.42 -3.41
N LEU A 67 -4.25 -10.54 -3.01
CA LEU A 67 -4.90 -11.85 -3.04
C LEU A 67 -6.13 -11.90 -2.11
N LEU A 68 -5.99 -11.42 -0.87
CA LEU A 68 -7.09 -11.36 0.07
C LEU A 68 -8.24 -10.48 -0.44
N SER A 69 -7.95 -9.36 -1.13
CA SER A 69 -9.00 -8.53 -1.71
C SER A 69 -9.79 -9.25 -2.79
N ILE A 70 -9.14 -10.03 -3.66
CA ILE A 70 -9.81 -10.84 -4.70
C ILE A 70 -10.71 -11.89 -4.05
N ILE A 71 -10.20 -12.64 -3.08
CA ILE A 71 -10.98 -13.65 -2.34
C ILE A 71 -12.21 -13.00 -1.70
N ASN A 72 -12.03 -11.85 -1.05
CA ASN A 72 -13.12 -11.15 -0.39
C ASN A 72 -14.12 -10.52 -1.37
N ILE A 73 -13.71 -10.08 -2.57
CA ILE A 73 -14.66 -9.68 -3.63
C ILE A 73 -15.56 -10.85 -4.01
N ILE A 74 -14.98 -12.02 -4.28
CA ILE A 74 -15.75 -13.21 -4.68
C ILE A 74 -16.74 -13.62 -3.57
N LEU A 75 -16.29 -13.65 -2.32
CA LEU A 75 -17.14 -14.01 -1.18
C LEU A 75 -18.23 -12.97 -0.92
N ALA A 76 -17.90 -11.68 -0.96
CA ALA A 76 -18.85 -10.60 -0.76
C ALA A 76 -19.89 -10.56 -1.86
N TRP A 77 -19.52 -10.83 -3.13
CA TRP A 77 -20.43 -10.86 -4.27
C TRP A 77 -21.55 -11.89 -4.08
N ASN A 78 -21.24 -13.03 -3.49
CA ASN A 78 -22.18 -14.12 -3.24
C ASN A 78 -22.89 -14.00 -1.88
N TYR A 79 -22.62 -12.97 -1.09
CA TYR A 79 -23.22 -12.77 0.22
C TYR A 79 -24.44 -11.85 0.13
N THR A 80 -25.59 -12.24 0.69
CA THR A 80 -26.87 -11.52 0.58
C THR A 80 -27.30 -10.78 1.87
N GLY A 81 -26.46 -10.76 2.92
CA GLY A 81 -26.77 -10.11 4.19
C GLY A 81 -26.45 -8.61 4.22
N GLU A 82 -26.76 -7.97 5.35
CA GLU A 82 -26.55 -6.51 5.56
C GLU A 82 -25.11 -6.04 5.38
N ALA A 83 -24.14 -6.94 5.56
CA ALA A 83 -22.72 -6.65 5.38
C ALA A 83 -22.29 -6.50 3.91
N HIS A 84 -23.12 -6.97 2.94
CA HIS A 84 -22.77 -7.08 1.51
C HIS A 84 -22.11 -5.84 0.93
N ASN A 85 -22.82 -4.71 0.98
CA ASN A 85 -22.35 -3.47 0.34
C ASN A 85 -21.05 -2.92 0.98
N TYR A 86 -20.94 -2.97 2.29
CA TYR A 86 -19.76 -2.52 3.02
C TYR A 86 -18.54 -3.38 2.69
N TRP A 87 -18.73 -4.70 2.71
CA TRP A 87 -17.69 -5.68 2.43
C TRP A 87 -17.20 -5.59 0.99
N LEU A 88 -18.14 -5.61 0.04
CA LEU A 88 -17.82 -5.54 -1.40
C LEU A 88 -17.11 -4.23 -1.75
N ALA A 89 -17.63 -3.09 -1.28
CA ALA A 89 -17.02 -1.79 -1.51
C ALA A 89 -15.60 -1.72 -0.94
N ALA A 90 -15.38 -2.21 0.28
CA ALA A 90 -14.04 -2.26 0.87
C ALA A 90 -13.08 -3.12 0.05
N ALA A 91 -13.48 -4.33 -0.30
CA ALA A 91 -12.64 -5.27 -1.03
C ALA A 91 -12.26 -4.74 -2.43
N ILE A 92 -13.21 -4.14 -3.17
CA ILE A 92 -12.97 -3.50 -4.47
C ILE A 92 -12.01 -2.30 -4.31
N THR A 93 -12.23 -1.44 -3.31
CA THR A 93 -11.39 -0.27 -3.08
C THR A 93 -9.93 -0.68 -2.81
N ILE A 94 -9.72 -1.71 -1.98
CA ILE A 94 -8.38 -2.26 -1.71
C ILE A 94 -7.77 -2.83 -2.98
N PHE A 95 -8.52 -3.61 -3.74
CA PHE A 95 -8.03 -4.21 -4.98
C PHE A 95 -7.56 -3.14 -5.97
N VAL A 96 -8.38 -2.11 -6.21
CA VAL A 96 -8.00 -0.98 -7.10
C VAL A 96 -6.76 -0.27 -6.60
N ASN A 97 -6.66 0.00 -5.28
CA ASN A 97 -5.47 0.60 -4.69
C ASN A 97 -4.21 -0.27 -4.90
N ARG A 98 -4.34 -1.60 -4.84
CA ARG A 98 -3.23 -2.52 -5.15
C ARG A 98 -2.87 -2.52 -6.62
N LEU A 99 -3.83 -2.47 -7.54
CA LEU A 99 -3.55 -2.34 -8.98
C LEU A 99 -2.72 -1.08 -9.27
N ILE A 100 -3.09 0.07 -8.71
CA ILE A 100 -2.33 1.32 -8.85
C ILE A 100 -0.93 1.17 -8.25
N THR A 101 -0.81 0.50 -7.10
CA THR A 101 0.48 0.25 -6.44
C THR A 101 1.39 -0.60 -7.32
N PHE A 102 0.90 -1.68 -7.90
CA PHE A 102 1.68 -2.56 -8.79
C PHE A 102 1.99 -1.92 -10.14
N ALA A 103 1.07 -1.13 -10.70
CA ALA A 103 1.25 -0.51 -12.00
C ALA A 103 2.20 0.70 -11.98
N TYR A 104 2.21 1.48 -10.90
CA TYR A 104 2.97 2.73 -10.82
C TYR A 104 4.00 2.75 -9.69
N PHE A 105 3.58 2.57 -8.43
CA PHE A 105 4.46 2.85 -7.28
C PHE A 105 5.63 1.88 -7.16
N ILE A 106 5.40 0.59 -7.38
CA ILE A 106 6.45 -0.42 -7.30
C ILE A 106 7.46 -0.28 -8.45
N PRO A 107 7.06 -0.18 -9.73
CA PRO A 107 8.01 0.03 -10.82
C PRO A 107 8.86 1.29 -10.68
N GLU A 108 8.26 2.42 -10.31
CA GLU A 108 9.00 3.67 -10.09
C GLU A 108 10.03 3.53 -8.96
N MET A 109 9.63 2.90 -7.84
CA MET A 109 10.53 2.67 -6.72
C MET A 109 11.69 1.75 -7.10
N LEU A 110 11.40 0.56 -7.65
CA LEU A 110 12.41 -0.47 -7.88
C LEU A 110 13.36 -0.14 -9.03
N ARG A 111 12.84 0.45 -10.13
CA ARG A 111 13.62 0.67 -11.36
C ARG A 111 14.31 2.02 -11.41
N LYS A 112 13.85 3.00 -10.61
CA LYS A 112 14.37 4.37 -10.70
C LYS A 112 14.91 4.88 -9.36
N ILE A 113 14.09 4.86 -8.30
CA ILE A 113 14.48 5.44 -7.01
C ILE A 113 15.55 4.59 -6.31
N MET A 114 15.40 3.26 -6.35
CA MET A 114 16.39 2.34 -5.76
C MET A 114 17.62 2.09 -6.63
N GLN A 115 17.63 2.60 -7.86
CA GLN A 115 18.74 2.53 -8.81
C GLN A 115 19.08 3.93 -9.34
N PRO A 116 19.41 4.88 -8.46
CA PRO A 116 19.52 6.28 -8.81
C PRO A 116 20.64 6.57 -9.84
N GLU A 117 21.67 5.74 -9.89
CA GLU A 117 22.79 5.89 -10.81
C GLU A 117 22.42 5.70 -12.29
N GLN A 118 21.26 5.07 -12.55
CA GLN A 118 20.74 4.82 -13.89
C GLN A 118 19.85 5.94 -14.42
N VAL A 119 19.63 6.98 -13.62
CA VAL A 119 18.69 8.07 -13.93
C VAL A 119 19.41 9.41 -13.86
N GLU A 120 19.20 10.26 -14.85
CA GLU A 120 19.72 11.63 -14.83
C GLU A 120 19.22 12.39 -13.59
N ALA A 121 20.10 13.21 -12.97
CA ALA A 121 19.84 13.86 -11.69
C ALA A 121 18.57 14.73 -11.67
N THR A 122 18.34 15.54 -12.71
CA THR A 122 17.14 16.39 -12.82
C THR A 122 15.85 15.56 -12.92
N ARG A 123 15.89 14.48 -13.68
CA ARG A 123 14.78 13.55 -13.84
C ARG A 123 14.53 12.77 -12.55
N LEU A 124 15.59 12.36 -11.86
CA LEU A 124 15.49 11.64 -10.58
C LEU A 124 14.81 12.51 -9.51
N GLN A 125 15.19 13.79 -9.39
CA GLN A 125 14.52 14.73 -8.49
C GLN A 125 13.01 14.85 -8.76
N ALA A 126 12.63 14.97 -10.03
CA ALA A 126 11.23 15.04 -10.43
C ALA A 126 10.45 13.76 -10.08
N ILE A 127 11.06 12.59 -10.30
CA ILE A 127 10.48 11.28 -9.98
C ILE A 127 10.28 11.15 -8.46
N VAL A 128 11.31 11.41 -7.67
CA VAL A 128 11.24 11.34 -6.21
C VAL A 128 10.18 12.28 -5.66
N ARG A 129 10.17 13.53 -6.12
CA ARG A 129 9.17 14.53 -5.70
C ARG A 129 7.74 14.06 -6.01
N ARG A 130 7.49 13.58 -7.22
CA ARG A 130 6.17 13.09 -7.64
C ARG A 130 5.76 11.85 -6.84
N TRP A 131 6.65 10.87 -6.71
CA TRP A 131 6.39 9.62 -6.02
C TRP A 131 6.06 9.87 -4.54
N THR A 132 6.87 10.68 -3.84
CA THR A 132 6.65 10.99 -2.42
C THR A 132 5.45 11.90 -2.18
N ALA A 133 5.06 12.73 -3.14
CA ALA A 133 3.83 13.53 -3.08
C ALA A 133 2.56 12.69 -3.28
N LEU A 134 2.61 11.69 -4.17
CA LEU A 134 1.46 10.83 -4.47
C LEU A 134 1.30 9.66 -3.48
N SER A 135 2.41 9.21 -2.88
CA SER A 135 2.39 8.03 -1.99
C SER A 135 1.42 8.14 -0.82
N PRO A 136 1.30 9.28 -0.10
CA PRO A 136 0.35 9.44 1.01
C PRO A 136 -1.11 9.27 0.60
N TRP A 137 -1.47 9.63 -0.64
CA TRP A 137 -2.85 9.52 -1.13
C TRP A 137 -3.36 8.09 -1.18
N ARG A 138 -2.45 7.09 -1.24
CA ARG A 138 -2.81 5.67 -1.17
C ARG A 138 -3.37 5.26 0.20
N LEU A 139 -3.09 6.03 1.25
CA LEU A 139 -3.59 5.76 2.58
C LEU A 139 -5.10 6.07 2.72
N LEU A 140 -5.63 7.02 1.94
CA LEU A 140 -7.05 7.37 1.99
C LEU A 140 -7.97 6.18 1.67
N PRO A 141 -7.81 5.48 0.50
CA PRO A 141 -8.62 4.30 0.24
C PRO A 141 -8.42 3.18 1.27
N GLU A 142 -7.24 3.08 1.90
CA GLU A 142 -7.02 2.10 2.98
C GLU A 142 -7.77 2.48 4.26
N ILE A 143 -7.77 3.76 4.66
CA ILE A 143 -8.55 4.25 5.81
C ILE A 143 -10.06 4.03 5.59
N VAL A 144 -10.56 4.39 4.41
CA VAL A 144 -11.97 4.18 4.05
C VAL A 144 -12.33 2.70 4.10
N SER A 145 -11.49 1.84 3.48
CA SER A 145 -11.72 0.40 3.47
C SER A 145 -11.65 -0.21 4.86
N TRP A 146 -10.75 0.26 5.71
CA TRP A 146 -10.64 -0.17 7.10
C TRP A 146 -11.94 0.08 7.87
N GLY A 147 -12.51 1.29 7.75
CA GLY A 147 -13.81 1.61 8.34
C GLY A 147 -14.96 0.76 7.79
N LEU A 148 -14.99 0.56 6.46
CA LEU A 148 -16.00 -0.28 5.79
C LEU A 148 -15.90 -1.76 6.22
N LEU A 149 -14.69 -2.31 6.41
CA LEU A 149 -14.48 -3.68 6.88
C LEU A 149 -14.98 -3.86 8.31
N ILE A 150 -14.74 -2.88 9.20
CA ILE A 150 -15.30 -2.88 10.56
C ILE A 150 -16.83 -2.86 10.50
N ALA A 151 -17.40 -1.95 9.68
CA ALA A 151 -18.84 -1.86 9.50
C ALA A 151 -19.45 -3.17 8.97
N ALA A 152 -18.75 -3.87 8.06
CA ALA A 152 -19.14 -5.19 7.57
C ALA A 152 -19.09 -6.25 8.67
N LEU A 153 -18.02 -6.30 9.48
CA LEU A 153 -17.88 -7.25 10.58
C LEU A 153 -19.01 -7.14 11.61
N ILE A 154 -19.39 -5.90 11.97
CA ILE A 154 -20.49 -5.65 12.93
C ILE A 154 -21.84 -6.15 12.38
N ARG A 155 -22.03 -6.16 11.05
CA ARG A 155 -23.26 -6.54 10.36
C ARG A 155 -23.27 -7.98 9.83
N LEU A 156 -22.19 -8.72 10.03
CA LEU A 156 -22.16 -10.16 9.73
C LEU A 156 -23.03 -10.93 10.74
N ARG A 157 -24.21 -11.32 10.30
CA ARG A 157 -25.15 -12.19 11.05
C ARG A 157 -25.38 -13.47 10.26
#